data_96dbba1da9393f42d98e9a4c280934c9
#
_entry.id   96dbba1da9393f42d98e9a4c280934c9
#
_cell.length_a   1.000
_cell.length_b   1.000
_cell.length_c   1.000
_cell.angle_alpha   90.00
_cell.angle_beta   90.00
_cell.angle_gamma   90.00
#
_symmetry.space_group_name_H-M   'P 1'
#
loop_
_entity.id
_entity.type
_entity.pdbx_description
1 polymer ?
#
loop_
_entity_poly.entity_id
_entity_poly.type
_entity_poly.pdbx_seq_one_letter_code
_entity_poly.pdbx_strand_id
1 'polypeptide(L)'
;MVKEDDESYSHVLKYTGVFGGVQGLNVLVSLVRNKFVAILLGPGGMGLASLFNTTVSLISQTTILGLPVSAVKNLSEMVEKGDGERTSHFVNVIRGWSLLTALIGMLVCVVIGPFLSNTTFSWGDHSLHFILLAPAVGMIAITGGEMAILKSHRKLGAIAIVQILSAFASLLISVPIYYIFWQAGIVPVIVLMAFVTMCATLWYSLRLYPLQLRGTRGILGEGMEMVRLGVAFTLAGIIGSGAEMVIRSYLNVTGDLEVLGLYNVGYMLTITYAGMVFSAMETDYYPRLSAVNTDIEATNLTVNRQMEVSLLIISPMLTALIVFLPILIPLLFSSEFIDVVAMAQVSVLAMFFKVLTLPVAYITLARGKSMVYLILEASYFIVFVMLIIFGYEQLGLWGTGLAITLAHVFDYIMINGFAYMKYGYRVSATVIRYAVVLVFLGVLAYVSTFLSDSLSRWICGVLLTIASTCFSLQVLRQKTHLWERLRQKIF
;
A
#
# COMPACT_ATOMS: atom_id res chain seq x y z
N MET A 1 -2.22 38.33 -8.34
CA MET A 1 -2.47 37.60 -7.10
C MET A 1 -3.77 36.80 -7.15
N VAL A 2 -4.98 37.37 -7.29
CA VAL A 2 -6.23 36.56 -7.28
C VAL A 2 -6.40 35.65 -8.51
N LYS A 3 -5.90 36.03 -9.70
CA LYS A 3 -5.96 35.16 -10.91
C LYS A 3 -4.93 34.02 -10.90
N GLU A 4 -3.76 34.23 -10.34
CA GLU A 4 -2.72 33.18 -10.23
C GLU A 4 -3.12 32.09 -9.19
N ASP A 5 -3.81 32.51 -8.12
CA ASP A 5 -4.36 31.53 -7.14
C ASP A 5 -5.47 30.67 -7.75
N ASP A 6 -6.34 31.25 -8.60
CA ASP A 6 -7.45 30.51 -9.24
C ASP A 6 -6.95 29.53 -10.33
N GLU A 7 -5.91 29.89 -11.10
CA GLU A 7 -5.27 28.99 -12.07
C GLU A 7 -4.50 27.87 -11.36
N SER A 8 -3.81 28.15 -10.27
CA SER A 8 -3.13 27.15 -9.45
C SER A 8 -4.12 26.18 -8.81
N TYR A 9 -5.25 26.67 -8.29
CA TYR A 9 -6.28 25.85 -7.67
C TYR A 9 -7.01 24.97 -8.70
N SER A 10 -7.34 25.51 -9.87
CA SER A 10 -7.93 24.78 -11.00
C SER A 10 -6.99 23.69 -11.52
N HIS A 11 -5.69 23.97 -11.60
CA HIS A 11 -4.66 23.03 -12.01
C HIS A 11 -4.53 21.86 -11.01
N VAL A 12 -4.46 22.15 -9.71
CA VAL A 12 -4.41 21.13 -8.65
C VAL A 12 -5.66 20.25 -8.65
N LEU A 13 -6.86 20.85 -8.74
CA LEU A 13 -8.13 20.09 -8.80
C LEU A 13 -8.21 19.18 -10.03
N LYS A 14 -7.78 19.65 -11.20
CA LYS A 14 -7.77 18.87 -12.44
C LYS A 14 -6.83 17.65 -12.32
N TYR A 15 -5.63 17.84 -11.78
CA TYR A 15 -4.67 16.75 -11.64
C TYR A 15 -5.04 15.78 -10.52
N THR A 16 -5.56 16.26 -9.39
CA THR A 16 -6.08 15.39 -8.31
C THR A 16 -7.28 14.56 -8.80
N GLY A 17 -8.16 15.15 -9.60
CA GLY A 17 -9.28 14.44 -10.20
C GLY A 17 -8.83 13.36 -11.21
N VAL A 18 -7.84 13.67 -12.05
CA VAL A 18 -7.27 12.70 -13.01
C VAL A 18 -6.57 11.57 -12.27
N PHE A 19 -5.76 11.87 -11.25
CA PHE A 19 -5.08 10.84 -10.46
C PHE A 19 -6.04 9.96 -9.67
N GLY A 20 -7.07 10.55 -9.06
CA GLY A 20 -8.14 9.80 -8.39
C GLY A 20 -8.90 8.89 -9.35
N GLY A 21 -9.18 9.37 -10.55
CA GLY A 21 -9.80 8.57 -11.62
C GLY A 21 -8.91 7.41 -12.09
N VAL A 22 -7.60 7.65 -12.27
CA VAL A 22 -6.62 6.61 -12.62
C VAL A 22 -6.51 5.55 -11.52
N GLN A 23 -6.48 5.96 -10.25
CA GLN A 23 -6.45 5.02 -9.13
C GLN A 23 -7.74 4.20 -9.05
N GLY A 24 -8.92 4.83 -9.24
CA GLY A 24 -10.19 4.13 -9.31
C GLY A 24 -10.21 3.09 -10.44
N LEU A 25 -9.73 3.46 -11.63
CA LEU A 25 -9.63 2.55 -12.77
C LEU A 25 -8.67 1.38 -12.48
N ASN A 26 -7.52 1.65 -11.88
CA ASN A 26 -6.55 0.61 -11.49
C ASN A 26 -7.16 -0.38 -10.50
N VAL A 27 -7.92 0.11 -9.51
CA VAL A 27 -8.64 -0.76 -8.56
C VAL A 27 -9.65 -1.63 -9.30
N LEU A 28 -10.47 -1.06 -10.18
CA LEU A 28 -11.46 -1.82 -10.96
C LEU A 28 -10.82 -2.89 -11.83
N VAL A 29 -9.77 -2.55 -12.59
CA VAL A 29 -9.04 -3.51 -13.42
C VAL A 29 -8.40 -4.60 -12.56
N SER A 30 -7.84 -4.25 -11.39
CA SER A 30 -7.26 -5.21 -10.46
C SER A 30 -8.30 -6.15 -9.87
N LEU A 31 -9.51 -5.67 -9.55
CA LEU A 31 -10.62 -6.50 -9.08
C LEU A 31 -11.06 -7.51 -10.15
N VAL A 32 -11.23 -7.05 -11.39
CA VAL A 32 -11.57 -7.92 -12.52
C VAL A 32 -10.48 -8.98 -12.74
N ARG A 33 -9.20 -8.54 -12.77
CA ARG A 33 -8.07 -9.46 -12.89
C ARG A 33 -8.06 -10.49 -11.77
N ASN A 34 -8.18 -10.04 -10.51
CA ASN A 34 -8.12 -10.93 -9.35
C ASN A 34 -9.26 -11.96 -9.35
N LYS A 35 -10.45 -11.59 -9.87
CA LYS A 35 -11.55 -12.53 -10.10
C LYS A 35 -11.13 -13.67 -11.05
N PHE A 36 -10.56 -13.34 -12.21
CA PHE A 36 -10.10 -14.35 -13.16
C PHE A 36 -8.95 -15.19 -12.59
N VAL A 37 -7.98 -14.55 -11.94
CA VAL A 37 -6.85 -15.23 -11.32
C VAL A 37 -7.32 -16.20 -10.23
N ALA A 38 -8.28 -15.80 -9.40
CA ALA A 38 -8.86 -16.65 -8.37
C ALA A 38 -9.59 -17.87 -8.95
N ILE A 39 -10.34 -17.70 -10.05
CA ILE A 39 -11.02 -18.81 -10.73
C ILE A 39 -10.02 -19.77 -11.38
N LEU A 40 -8.95 -19.25 -12.00
CA LEU A 40 -8.00 -20.04 -12.75
C LEU A 40 -6.96 -20.75 -11.88
N LEU A 41 -6.50 -20.11 -10.82
CA LEU A 41 -5.42 -20.63 -9.98
C LEU A 41 -5.92 -21.25 -8.66
N GLY A 42 -7.13 -20.90 -8.22
CA GLY A 42 -7.65 -21.27 -6.91
C GLY A 42 -6.85 -20.67 -5.73
N PRO A 43 -7.21 -21.05 -4.48
CA PRO A 43 -6.51 -20.56 -3.30
C PRO A 43 -5.02 -20.92 -3.29
N GLY A 44 -4.66 -22.18 -3.57
CA GLY A 44 -3.27 -22.65 -3.60
C GLY A 44 -2.40 -21.90 -4.61
N GLY A 45 -2.91 -21.65 -5.83
CA GLY A 45 -2.16 -20.89 -6.83
C GLY A 45 -2.02 -19.42 -6.47
N MET A 46 -3.03 -18.80 -5.82
CA MET A 46 -2.92 -17.43 -5.29
C MET A 46 -1.92 -17.35 -4.13
N GLY A 47 -1.84 -18.39 -3.29
CA GLY A 47 -0.83 -18.53 -2.24
C GLY A 47 0.57 -18.56 -2.83
N LEU A 48 0.82 -19.39 -3.83
CA LEU A 48 2.10 -19.50 -4.53
C LEU A 48 2.51 -18.19 -5.20
N ALA A 49 1.58 -17.54 -5.91
CA ALA A 49 1.82 -16.23 -6.50
C ALA A 49 2.17 -15.16 -5.47
N SER A 50 1.53 -15.20 -4.29
CA SER A 50 1.81 -14.31 -3.17
C SER A 50 3.23 -14.51 -2.63
N LEU A 51 3.70 -15.74 -2.47
CA LEU A 51 5.08 -16.04 -2.03
C LEU A 51 6.11 -15.49 -3.00
N PHE A 52 5.98 -15.77 -4.29
CA PHE A 52 6.92 -15.25 -5.29
C PHE A 52 6.91 -13.73 -5.36
N ASN A 53 5.75 -13.08 -5.34
CA ASN A 53 5.67 -11.62 -5.35
C ASN A 53 6.30 -11.01 -4.09
N THR A 54 6.07 -11.58 -2.91
CA THR A 54 6.67 -11.09 -1.66
C THR A 54 8.18 -11.27 -1.65
N THR A 55 8.68 -12.38 -2.17
CA THR A 55 10.12 -12.61 -2.34
C THR A 55 10.76 -11.59 -3.28
N VAL A 56 10.15 -11.35 -4.45
CA VAL A 56 10.62 -10.32 -5.40
C VAL A 56 10.60 -8.94 -4.74
N SER A 57 9.54 -8.63 -3.99
CA SER A 57 9.43 -7.36 -3.25
C SER A 57 10.53 -7.20 -2.20
N LEU A 58 10.80 -8.22 -1.39
CA LEU A 58 11.84 -8.19 -0.36
C LEU A 58 13.23 -7.98 -0.98
N ILE A 59 13.57 -8.76 -2.01
CA ILE A 59 14.88 -8.64 -2.70
C ILE A 59 14.99 -7.26 -3.35
N SER A 60 13.94 -6.79 -4.03
CA SER A 60 13.92 -5.46 -4.65
C SER A 60 14.10 -4.35 -3.61
N GLN A 61 13.34 -4.36 -2.52
CA GLN A 61 13.46 -3.35 -1.44
C GLN A 61 14.87 -3.33 -0.84
N THR A 62 15.49 -4.51 -0.68
CA THR A 62 16.83 -4.63 -0.12
C THR A 62 17.91 -4.09 -1.06
N THR A 63 17.76 -4.29 -2.37
CA THR A 63 18.82 -4.02 -3.35
C THR A 63 18.69 -2.67 -4.05
N ILE A 64 17.49 -2.07 -4.11
CA ILE A 64 17.25 -0.74 -4.72
C ILE A 64 17.85 0.41 -3.90
N LEU A 65 18.18 0.19 -2.61
CA LEU A 65 18.86 1.15 -1.73
C LEU A 65 18.13 2.51 -1.60
N GLY A 66 16.80 2.51 -1.64
CA GLY A 66 15.97 3.72 -1.52
C GLY A 66 16.13 4.74 -2.66
N LEU A 67 16.79 4.33 -3.73
CA LEU A 67 17.09 5.12 -4.91
C LEU A 67 15.88 5.88 -5.47
N PRO A 68 14.69 5.25 -5.65
CA PRO A 68 13.54 5.95 -6.22
C PRO A 68 13.08 7.16 -5.41
N VAL A 69 13.23 7.14 -4.07
CA VAL A 69 12.79 8.22 -3.19
C VAL A 69 13.82 9.35 -3.15
N SER A 70 15.09 9.00 -2.93
CA SER A 70 16.20 9.97 -2.85
C SER A 70 16.45 10.64 -4.20
N ALA A 71 16.33 9.91 -5.31
CA ALA A 71 16.46 10.45 -6.66
C ALA A 71 15.39 11.51 -6.95
N VAL A 72 14.13 11.25 -6.59
CA VAL A 72 13.04 12.24 -6.77
C VAL A 72 13.38 13.55 -6.06
N LYS A 73 13.82 13.49 -4.79
CA LYS A 73 14.15 14.67 -4.00
C LYS A 73 15.27 15.47 -4.68
N ASN A 74 16.43 14.84 -4.91
CA ASN A 74 17.62 15.54 -5.42
C ASN A 74 17.39 16.07 -6.84
N LEU A 75 16.75 15.28 -7.71
CA LEU A 75 16.49 15.70 -9.09
C LEU A 75 15.43 16.82 -9.14
N SER A 76 14.40 16.81 -8.28
CA SER A 76 13.41 17.89 -8.24
C SER A 76 14.04 19.23 -7.87
N GLU A 77 14.97 19.24 -6.90
CA GLU A 77 15.70 20.45 -6.50
C GLU A 77 16.55 21.02 -7.66
N MET A 78 17.16 20.15 -8.49
CA MET A 78 17.93 20.56 -9.66
C MET A 78 17.04 21.11 -10.77
N VAL A 79 15.91 20.46 -11.03
CA VAL A 79 14.91 20.90 -12.01
C VAL A 79 14.34 22.28 -11.66
N GLU A 80 14.04 22.53 -10.38
CA GLU A 80 13.53 23.83 -9.92
C GLU A 80 14.57 24.96 -10.04
N LYS A 81 15.87 24.65 -9.92
CA LYS A 81 16.96 25.60 -10.13
C LYS A 81 17.23 25.93 -11.61
N GLY A 82 16.63 25.19 -12.55
CA GLY A 82 16.74 25.41 -13.99
C GLY A 82 18.10 25.05 -14.61
N ASP A 83 18.95 24.29 -13.91
CA ASP A 83 20.26 23.85 -14.40
C ASP A 83 20.10 22.59 -15.26
N GLY A 84 19.87 22.81 -16.56
CA GLY A 84 19.59 21.72 -17.50
C GLY A 84 20.76 20.76 -17.72
N GLU A 85 22.01 21.24 -17.67
CA GLU A 85 23.20 20.40 -17.86
C GLU A 85 23.43 19.50 -16.66
N ARG A 86 23.37 20.04 -15.45
CA ARG A 86 23.42 19.28 -14.20
C ARG A 86 22.28 18.27 -14.07
N THR A 87 21.07 18.68 -14.45
CA THR A 87 19.89 17.80 -14.45
C THR A 87 20.11 16.60 -15.38
N SER A 88 20.59 16.84 -16.62
CA SER A 88 20.88 15.76 -17.58
C SER A 88 22.00 14.84 -17.09
N HIS A 89 23.05 15.37 -16.50
CA HIS A 89 24.12 14.58 -15.89
C HIS A 89 23.59 13.71 -14.74
N PHE A 90 22.79 14.29 -13.84
CA PHE A 90 22.24 13.56 -12.69
C PHE A 90 21.23 12.46 -13.10
N VAL A 91 20.50 12.65 -14.21
CA VAL A 91 19.69 11.58 -14.83
C VAL A 91 20.57 10.37 -15.20
N ASN A 92 21.78 10.60 -15.74
CA ASN A 92 22.72 9.52 -16.04
C ASN A 92 23.25 8.84 -14.77
N VAL A 93 23.44 9.60 -13.68
CA VAL A 93 23.79 9.06 -12.36
C VAL A 93 22.69 8.12 -11.86
N ILE A 94 21.42 8.54 -11.92
CA ILE A 94 20.28 7.70 -11.52
C ILE A 94 20.23 6.42 -12.36
N ARG A 95 20.37 6.51 -13.68
CA ARG A 95 20.38 5.34 -14.59
C ARG A 95 21.54 4.39 -14.30
N GLY A 96 22.74 4.92 -14.08
CA GLY A 96 23.90 4.11 -13.73
C GLY A 96 23.69 3.34 -12.42
N TRP A 97 23.18 4.00 -11.40
CA TRP A 97 22.86 3.35 -10.12
C TRP A 97 21.70 2.37 -10.25
N SER A 98 20.66 2.69 -11.03
CA SER A 98 19.54 1.78 -11.27
C SER A 98 19.99 0.49 -11.98
N LEU A 99 20.93 0.59 -12.92
CA LEU A 99 21.53 -0.56 -13.57
C LEU A 99 22.41 -1.38 -12.61
N LEU A 100 23.22 -0.71 -11.77
CA LEU A 100 24.05 -1.38 -10.76
C LEU A 100 23.16 -2.14 -9.74
N THR A 101 22.13 -1.48 -9.20
CA THR A 101 21.20 -2.10 -8.27
C THR A 101 20.39 -3.21 -8.92
N ALA A 102 20.06 -3.11 -10.21
CA ALA A 102 19.45 -4.18 -10.97
C ALA A 102 20.34 -5.41 -11.06
N LEU A 103 21.62 -5.24 -11.38
CA LEU A 103 22.59 -6.34 -11.43
C LEU A 103 22.80 -6.99 -10.04
N ILE A 104 22.93 -6.16 -9.01
CA ILE A 104 23.04 -6.65 -7.62
C ILE A 104 21.77 -7.42 -7.24
N GLY A 105 20.58 -6.88 -7.54
CA GLY A 105 19.31 -7.53 -7.23
C GLY A 105 19.14 -8.88 -7.94
N MET A 106 19.49 -8.95 -9.22
CA MET A 106 19.50 -10.20 -9.96
C MET A 106 20.47 -11.22 -9.36
N LEU A 107 21.70 -10.80 -9.02
CA LEU A 107 22.71 -11.66 -8.39
C LEU A 107 22.21 -12.17 -7.04
N VAL A 108 21.70 -11.28 -6.19
CA VAL A 108 21.13 -11.63 -4.88
C VAL A 108 19.98 -12.63 -5.04
N CYS A 109 19.08 -12.42 -6.01
CA CYS A 109 17.98 -13.34 -6.28
C CYS A 109 18.47 -14.75 -6.65
N VAL A 110 19.49 -14.84 -7.48
CA VAL A 110 20.09 -16.14 -7.90
C VAL A 110 20.83 -16.82 -6.74
N VAL A 111 21.60 -16.06 -5.97
CA VAL A 111 22.43 -16.62 -4.87
C VAL A 111 21.59 -17.02 -3.65
N ILE A 112 20.63 -16.20 -3.26
CA ILE A 112 19.77 -16.44 -2.11
C ILE A 112 18.58 -17.36 -2.47
N GLY A 113 18.25 -17.49 -3.75
CA GLY A 113 17.16 -18.31 -4.24
C GLY A 113 17.11 -19.73 -3.67
N PRO A 114 18.18 -20.52 -3.71
CA PRO A 114 18.20 -21.87 -3.12
C PRO A 114 17.95 -21.89 -1.61
N PHE A 115 18.47 -20.92 -0.86
CA PHE A 115 18.19 -20.78 0.57
C PHE A 115 16.71 -20.46 0.82
N LEU A 116 16.15 -19.51 0.08
CA LEU A 116 14.74 -19.16 0.18
C LEU A 116 13.84 -20.33 -0.27
N SER A 117 14.26 -21.10 -1.30
CA SER A 117 13.54 -22.30 -1.71
C SER A 117 13.42 -23.27 -0.54
N ASN A 118 14.51 -23.59 0.14
CA ASN A 118 14.53 -24.57 1.22
C ASN A 118 13.81 -24.11 2.50
N THR A 119 13.78 -22.81 2.76
CA THR A 119 13.15 -22.25 3.98
C THR A 119 11.68 -21.91 3.79
N THR A 120 11.26 -21.60 2.57
CA THR A 120 9.91 -21.12 2.27
C THR A 120 9.00 -22.23 1.74
N PHE A 121 9.59 -23.19 0.98
CA PHE A 121 8.83 -24.28 0.37
C PHE A 121 9.15 -25.58 1.09
N SER A 122 8.13 -26.21 1.66
CA SER A 122 8.24 -27.54 2.29
C SER A 122 8.23 -28.69 1.26
N TRP A 123 8.01 -28.38 -0.02
CA TRP A 123 7.81 -29.34 -1.11
C TRP A 123 8.60 -28.93 -2.37
N GLY A 124 9.51 -29.75 -2.78
CA GLY A 124 10.28 -29.59 -4.01
C GLY A 124 11.38 -28.52 -4.00
N ASP A 125 12.24 -28.56 -5.01
CA ASP A 125 13.28 -27.55 -5.25
C ASP A 125 12.75 -26.47 -6.18
N HIS A 126 12.58 -25.28 -5.67
CA HIS A 126 12.12 -24.10 -6.40
C HIS A 126 13.25 -23.15 -6.82
N SER A 127 14.54 -23.56 -6.68
CA SER A 127 15.70 -22.76 -7.04
C SER A 127 15.65 -22.23 -8.47
N LEU A 128 15.17 -23.03 -9.42
CA LEU A 128 14.98 -22.61 -10.80
C LEU A 128 13.99 -21.44 -10.93
N HIS A 129 12.92 -21.45 -10.15
CA HIS A 129 11.94 -20.36 -10.18
C HIS A 129 12.55 -19.02 -9.73
N PHE A 130 13.45 -19.04 -8.74
CA PHE A 130 14.16 -17.83 -8.30
C PHE A 130 15.14 -17.32 -9.35
N ILE A 131 15.83 -18.21 -10.06
CA ILE A 131 16.70 -17.83 -11.20
C ILE A 131 15.84 -17.15 -12.30
N LEU A 132 14.67 -17.72 -12.59
CA LEU A 132 13.73 -17.14 -13.56
C LEU A 132 13.09 -15.83 -13.10
N LEU A 133 12.98 -15.58 -11.79
CA LEU A 133 12.47 -14.33 -11.21
C LEU A 133 13.54 -13.22 -11.16
N ALA A 134 14.82 -13.55 -11.24
CA ALA A 134 15.89 -12.57 -11.16
C ALA A 134 15.76 -11.42 -12.17
N PRO A 135 15.40 -11.65 -13.46
CA PRO A 135 15.14 -10.56 -14.39
C PRO A 135 14.04 -9.60 -13.93
N ALA A 136 13.00 -10.09 -13.24
CA ALA A 136 11.93 -9.23 -12.72
C ALA A 136 12.47 -8.24 -11.66
N VAL A 137 13.33 -8.70 -10.75
CA VAL A 137 14.00 -7.85 -9.75
C VAL A 137 14.81 -6.75 -10.44
N GLY A 138 15.61 -7.10 -11.45
CA GLY A 138 16.39 -6.14 -12.22
C GLY A 138 15.52 -5.10 -12.94
N MET A 139 14.45 -5.55 -13.60
CA MET A 139 13.50 -4.67 -14.29
C MET A 139 12.76 -3.73 -13.33
N ILE A 140 12.43 -4.18 -12.13
CA ILE A 140 11.82 -3.34 -11.08
C ILE A 140 12.79 -2.24 -10.64
N ALA A 141 14.08 -2.54 -10.48
CA ALA A 141 15.09 -1.54 -10.11
C ALA A 141 15.25 -0.46 -11.19
N ILE A 142 15.32 -0.85 -12.46
CA ILE A 142 15.38 0.09 -13.60
C ILE A 142 14.11 0.94 -13.64
N THR A 143 12.94 0.32 -13.52
CA THR A 143 11.64 1.02 -13.49
C THR A 143 11.59 2.06 -12.37
N GLY A 144 12.12 1.74 -11.19
CA GLY A 144 12.18 2.64 -10.04
C GLY A 144 12.95 3.93 -10.32
N GLY A 145 14.12 3.82 -10.95
CA GLY A 145 14.94 4.97 -11.34
C GLY A 145 14.29 5.83 -12.43
N GLU A 146 13.77 5.21 -13.49
CA GLU A 146 13.11 5.93 -14.58
C GLU A 146 11.79 6.59 -14.12
N MET A 147 11.06 5.94 -13.21
CA MET A 147 9.88 6.53 -12.58
C MET A 147 10.24 7.75 -11.70
N ALA A 148 11.39 7.72 -11.02
CA ALA A 148 11.87 8.87 -10.26
C ALA A 148 12.15 10.07 -11.17
N ILE A 149 12.68 9.86 -12.39
CA ILE A 149 12.89 10.91 -13.38
C ILE A 149 11.55 11.54 -13.81
N LEU A 150 10.53 10.72 -14.09
CA LEU A 150 9.19 11.22 -14.45
C LEU A 150 8.53 11.99 -13.31
N LYS A 151 8.66 11.51 -12.07
CA LYS A 151 8.10 12.16 -10.86
C LYS A 151 8.75 13.52 -10.60
N SER A 152 10.08 13.60 -10.66
CA SER A 152 10.81 14.83 -10.41
C SER A 152 10.47 15.94 -11.41
N HIS A 153 10.12 15.59 -12.64
CA HIS A 153 9.68 16.53 -13.68
C HIS A 153 8.16 16.74 -13.69
N ARG A 154 7.45 16.23 -12.68
CA ARG A 154 5.98 16.36 -12.56
C ARG A 154 5.23 15.89 -13.83
N LYS A 155 5.77 14.88 -14.56
CA LYS A 155 5.14 14.31 -15.75
C LYS A 155 3.97 13.39 -15.39
N LEU A 156 3.00 13.97 -14.69
CA LEU A 156 1.87 13.26 -14.10
C LEU A 156 1.06 12.49 -15.14
N GLY A 157 0.86 13.07 -16.32
CA GLY A 157 0.16 12.40 -17.43
C GLY A 157 0.87 11.13 -17.92
N ALA A 158 2.21 11.16 -18.03
CA ALA A 158 3.00 9.98 -18.41
C ALA A 158 2.90 8.89 -17.33
N ILE A 159 3.00 9.25 -16.05
CA ILE A 159 2.86 8.33 -14.92
C ILE A 159 1.47 7.66 -14.94
N ALA A 160 0.42 8.46 -15.15
CA ALA A 160 -0.95 7.96 -15.27
C ALA A 160 -1.11 6.94 -16.40
N ILE A 161 -0.57 7.24 -17.59
CA ILE A 161 -0.63 6.32 -18.73
C ILE A 161 0.17 5.03 -18.46
N VAL A 162 1.36 5.12 -17.85
CA VAL A 162 2.14 3.94 -17.46
C VAL A 162 1.35 3.06 -16.51
N GLN A 163 0.69 3.64 -15.50
CA GLN A 163 -0.14 2.90 -14.54
C GLN A 163 -1.34 2.22 -15.22
N ILE A 164 -2.06 2.94 -16.08
CA ILE A 164 -3.20 2.39 -16.82
C ILE A 164 -2.74 1.25 -17.74
N LEU A 165 -1.68 1.48 -18.51
CA LEU A 165 -1.12 0.46 -19.42
C LEU A 165 -0.70 -0.79 -18.63
N SER A 166 -0.01 -0.63 -17.49
CA SER A 166 0.39 -1.74 -16.64
C SER A 166 -0.82 -2.49 -16.06
N ALA A 167 -1.88 -1.79 -15.66
CA ALA A 167 -3.09 -2.43 -15.16
C ALA A 167 -3.79 -3.26 -16.24
N PHE A 168 -4.01 -2.71 -17.45
CA PHE A 168 -4.61 -3.45 -18.56
C PHE A 168 -3.71 -4.60 -19.04
N ALA A 169 -2.39 -4.36 -19.14
CA ALA A 169 -1.45 -5.42 -19.49
C ALA A 169 -1.48 -6.55 -18.48
N SER A 170 -1.64 -6.23 -17.18
CA SER A 170 -1.74 -7.25 -16.14
C SER A 170 -2.94 -8.18 -16.35
N LEU A 171 -4.08 -7.64 -16.75
CA LEU A 171 -5.28 -8.42 -17.07
C LEU A 171 -5.05 -9.25 -18.35
N LEU A 172 -4.61 -8.60 -19.43
CA LEU A 172 -4.48 -9.22 -20.76
C LEU A 172 -3.36 -10.28 -20.83
N ILE A 173 -2.33 -10.17 -20.00
CA ILE A 173 -1.21 -11.12 -19.95
C ILE A 173 -1.50 -12.24 -18.96
N SER A 174 -1.95 -11.92 -17.75
CA SER A 174 -2.08 -12.93 -16.69
C SER A 174 -3.21 -13.93 -16.98
N VAL A 175 -4.37 -13.46 -17.48
CA VAL A 175 -5.52 -14.34 -17.69
C VAL A 175 -5.25 -15.41 -18.75
N PRO A 176 -4.76 -15.11 -19.97
CA PRO A 176 -4.44 -16.14 -20.95
C PRO A 176 -3.33 -17.09 -20.51
N ILE A 177 -2.28 -16.56 -19.87
CA ILE A 177 -1.16 -17.39 -19.42
C ILE A 177 -1.62 -18.36 -18.33
N TYR A 178 -2.40 -17.90 -17.35
CA TYR A 178 -2.94 -18.78 -16.32
C TYR A 178 -3.96 -19.78 -16.85
N TYR A 179 -4.73 -19.41 -17.87
CA TYR A 179 -5.65 -20.33 -18.52
C TYR A 179 -4.94 -21.50 -19.22
N ILE A 180 -3.77 -21.23 -19.86
CA ILE A 180 -3.01 -22.23 -20.61
C ILE A 180 -2.05 -23.02 -19.70
N PHE A 181 -1.32 -22.30 -18.80
CA PHE A 181 -0.20 -22.86 -18.04
C PHE A 181 -0.48 -23.06 -16.56
N TRP A 182 -1.66 -22.64 -16.07
CA TRP A 182 -2.06 -22.76 -14.66
C TRP A 182 -0.99 -22.15 -13.73
N GLN A 183 -0.59 -22.87 -12.69
CA GLN A 183 0.41 -22.41 -11.72
C GLN A 183 1.81 -22.23 -12.34
N ALA A 184 2.17 -22.99 -13.37
CA ALA A 184 3.45 -22.82 -14.07
C ALA A 184 3.56 -21.43 -14.77
N GLY A 185 2.43 -20.78 -15.05
CA GLY A 185 2.36 -19.45 -15.60
C GLY A 185 2.71 -18.31 -14.61
N ILE A 186 2.82 -18.58 -13.29
CA ILE A 186 2.99 -17.54 -12.27
C ILE A 186 4.30 -16.78 -12.48
N VAL A 187 5.43 -17.49 -12.57
CA VAL A 187 6.74 -16.87 -12.78
C VAL A 187 6.83 -16.11 -14.11
N PRO A 188 6.43 -16.69 -15.27
CA PRO A 188 6.36 -15.96 -16.52
C PRO A 188 5.52 -14.67 -16.46
N VAL A 189 4.37 -14.69 -15.77
CA VAL A 189 3.52 -13.50 -15.61
C VAL A 189 4.24 -12.43 -14.81
N ILE A 190 4.88 -12.76 -13.69
CA ILE A 190 5.63 -11.79 -12.88
C ILE A 190 6.72 -11.11 -13.72
N VAL A 191 7.49 -11.89 -14.48
CA VAL A 191 8.57 -11.38 -15.33
C VAL A 191 8.03 -10.50 -16.46
N LEU A 192 7.00 -10.96 -17.17
CA LEU A 192 6.39 -10.21 -18.28
C LEU A 192 5.76 -8.91 -17.79
N MET A 193 5.15 -8.90 -16.61
CA MET A 193 4.59 -7.68 -16.03
C MET A 193 5.68 -6.66 -15.67
N ALA A 194 6.78 -7.12 -15.06
CA ALA A 194 7.94 -6.27 -14.80
C ALA A 194 8.52 -5.70 -16.12
N PHE A 195 8.61 -6.52 -17.16
CA PHE A 195 9.08 -6.11 -18.48
C PHE A 195 8.19 -5.05 -19.13
N VAL A 196 6.87 -5.27 -19.17
CA VAL A 196 5.92 -4.30 -19.76
C VAL A 196 5.96 -2.97 -19.01
N THR A 197 5.98 -3.00 -17.67
CA THR A 197 6.04 -1.78 -16.85
C THR A 197 7.35 -1.04 -17.08
N MET A 198 8.47 -1.76 -17.16
CA MET A 198 9.78 -1.19 -17.49
C MET A 198 9.77 -0.54 -18.88
N CYS A 199 9.31 -1.25 -19.90
CA CYS A 199 9.25 -0.72 -21.29
C CYS A 199 8.38 0.53 -21.38
N ALA A 200 7.19 0.52 -20.74
CA ALA A 200 6.30 1.65 -20.70
C ALA A 200 6.95 2.86 -20.01
N THR A 201 7.63 2.65 -18.88
CA THR A 201 8.29 3.73 -18.15
C THR A 201 9.49 4.28 -18.92
N LEU A 202 10.33 3.41 -19.48
CA LEU A 202 11.46 3.79 -20.32
C LEU A 202 11.01 4.59 -21.55
N TRP A 203 9.91 4.21 -22.20
CA TRP A 203 9.39 4.93 -23.37
C TRP A 203 9.14 6.40 -23.07
N TYR A 204 8.54 6.73 -21.95
CA TYR A 204 8.27 8.12 -21.57
C TYR A 204 9.51 8.84 -21.04
N SER A 205 10.35 8.16 -20.26
CA SER A 205 11.53 8.75 -19.67
C SER A 205 12.62 9.03 -20.73
N LEU A 206 12.84 8.12 -21.69
CA LEU A 206 13.80 8.31 -22.77
C LEU A 206 13.39 9.41 -23.76
N ARG A 207 12.09 9.68 -23.90
CA ARG A 207 11.61 10.86 -24.65
C ARG A 207 11.92 12.17 -23.96
N LEU A 208 11.99 12.17 -22.65
CA LEU A 208 12.32 13.36 -21.84
C LEU A 208 13.84 13.59 -21.82
N TYR A 209 14.61 12.53 -21.57
CA TYR A 209 16.06 12.51 -21.56
C TYR A 209 16.56 11.30 -22.36
N PRO A 210 17.03 11.50 -23.61
CA PRO A 210 17.65 10.43 -24.39
C PRO A 210 18.87 9.82 -23.70
N LEU A 211 19.20 8.59 -23.97
CA LEU A 211 20.41 7.94 -23.45
C LEU A 211 21.65 8.68 -23.96
N GLN A 212 22.45 9.15 -23.01
CA GLN A 212 23.75 9.76 -23.30
C GLN A 212 24.84 8.87 -22.70
N LEU A 213 25.65 8.26 -23.56
CA LEU A 213 26.78 7.41 -23.16
C LEU A 213 28.05 8.20 -22.80
N ARG A 214 28.02 9.54 -22.96
CA ARG A 214 29.15 10.42 -22.61
C ARG A 214 29.09 10.84 -21.16
N GLY A 215 30.23 10.76 -20.45
CA GLY A 215 30.37 11.28 -19.10
C GLY A 215 30.10 10.27 -17.99
N THR A 216 30.35 8.97 -18.22
CA THR A 216 30.11 7.90 -17.22
C THR A 216 31.19 7.81 -16.12
N ARG A 217 32.28 8.60 -16.19
CA ARG A 217 33.31 8.57 -15.15
C ARG A 217 32.86 9.33 -13.90
N GLY A 218 32.93 8.68 -12.73
CA GLY A 218 32.56 9.30 -11.44
C GLY A 218 31.12 9.09 -11.00
N ILE A 219 30.21 8.60 -11.85
CA ILE A 219 28.77 8.40 -11.57
C ILE A 219 28.52 7.65 -10.24
N LEU A 220 29.33 6.64 -9.92
CA LEU A 220 29.17 5.86 -8.69
C LEU A 220 29.51 6.68 -7.44
N GLY A 221 30.52 7.55 -7.51
CA GLY A 221 30.89 8.43 -6.40
C GLY A 221 29.79 9.49 -6.12
N GLU A 222 29.31 10.14 -7.17
CA GLU A 222 28.28 11.18 -7.07
C GLU A 222 26.93 10.65 -6.57
N GLY A 223 26.56 9.42 -6.95
CA GLY A 223 25.32 8.78 -6.50
C GLY A 223 25.37 8.24 -5.07
N MET A 224 26.53 8.15 -4.43
CA MET A 224 26.65 7.62 -3.07
C MET A 224 25.93 8.48 -2.03
N GLU A 225 25.89 9.80 -2.20
CA GLU A 225 25.13 10.69 -1.33
C GLU A 225 23.61 10.42 -1.44
N MET A 226 23.13 10.17 -2.66
CA MET A 226 21.74 9.78 -2.92
C MET A 226 21.39 8.46 -2.22
N VAL A 227 22.29 7.46 -2.30
CA VAL A 227 22.12 6.16 -1.61
C VAL A 227 22.08 6.37 -0.09
N ARG A 228 23.00 7.17 0.46
CA ARG A 228 23.02 7.48 1.89
C ARG A 228 21.72 8.11 2.40
N LEU A 229 21.11 8.97 1.62
CA LEU A 229 19.78 9.54 1.93
C LEU A 229 18.66 8.48 1.83
N GLY A 230 18.81 7.50 0.91
CA GLY A 230 17.84 6.45 0.69
C GLY A 230 17.81 5.36 1.77
N VAL A 231 18.87 5.18 2.55
CA VAL A 231 19.02 4.05 3.51
C VAL A 231 17.87 3.96 4.50
N ALA A 232 17.40 5.07 5.06
CA ALA A 232 16.31 5.05 6.03
C ALA A 232 15.00 4.52 5.42
N PHE A 233 14.70 4.91 4.17
CA PHE A 233 13.53 4.42 3.44
C PHE A 233 13.68 2.94 3.06
N THR A 234 14.91 2.53 2.69
CA THR A 234 15.25 1.13 2.42
C THR A 234 14.99 0.27 3.66
N LEU A 235 15.48 0.68 4.82
CA LEU A 235 15.29 -0.07 6.07
C LEU A 235 13.82 -0.23 6.43
N ALA A 236 13.01 0.82 6.28
CA ALA A 236 11.56 0.73 6.49
C ALA A 236 10.90 -0.27 5.53
N GLY A 237 11.26 -0.21 4.24
CA GLY A 237 10.78 -1.14 3.23
C GLY A 237 11.18 -2.60 3.49
N ILE A 238 12.43 -2.82 3.94
CA ILE A 238 12.94 -4.16 4.30
C ILE A 238 12.18 -4.72 5.50
N ILE A 239 11.94 -3.93 6.54
CA ILE A 239 11.21 -4.36 7.74
C ILE A 239 9.80 -4.81 7.35
N GLY A 240 9.07 -4.00 6.56
CA GLY A 240 7.72 -4.34 6.11
C GLY A 240 7.69 -5.58 5.22
N SER A 241 8.48 -5.60 4.14
CA SER A 241 8.53 -6.75 3.22
C SER A 241 9.09 -8.00 3.88
N GLY A 242 10.03 -7.84 4.81
CA GLY A 242 10.59 -8.94 5.60
C GLY A 242 9.55 -9.56 6.54
N ALA A 243 8.78 -8.76 7.24
CA ALA A 243 7.69 -9.22 8.08
C ALA A 243 6.64 -10.01 7.26
N GLU A 244 6.24 -9.46 6.10
CA GLU A 244 5.34 -10.14 5.20
C GLU A 244 5.90 -11.47 4.68
N MET A 245 7.20 -11.52 4.37
CA MET A 245 7.86 -12.75 3.93
C MET A 245 7.88 -13.81 5.04
N VAL A 246 8.21 -13.42 6.27
CA VAL A 246 8.21 -14.32 7.43
C VAL A 246 6.81 -14.91 7.66
N ILE A 247 5.77 -14.07 7.67
CA ILE A 247 4.39 -14.50 7.86
C ILE A 247 3.97 -15.48 6.76
N ARG A 248 4.20 -15.12 5.49
CA ARG A 248 3.79 -15.96 4.36
C ARG A 248 4.55 -17.29 4.31
N SER A 249 5.86 -17.25 4.58
CA SER A 249 6.65 -18.48 4.67
C SER A 249 6.17 -19.37 5.83
N TYR A 250 5.89 -18.79 6.99
CA TYR A 250 5.38 -19.54 8.14
C TYR A 250 4.02 -20.19 7.84
N LEU A 251 3.07 -19.44 7.28
CA LEU A 251 1.75 -19.97 6.94
C LEU A 251 1.82 -21.05 5.85
N ASN A 252 2.77 -20.95 4.93
CA ASN A 252 2.98 -21.99 3.92
C ASN A 252 3.59 -23.27 4.51
N VAL A 253 4.52 -23.15 5.46
CA VAL A 253 5.21 -24.31 6.05
C VAL A 253 4.34 -25.04 7.08
N THR A 254 3.58 -24.30 7.88
CA THR A 254 2.75 -24.85 8.96
C THR A 254 1.31 -25.17 8.54
N GLY A 255 0.79 -24.44 7.56
CA GLY A 255 -0.47 -24.72 6.89
C GLY A 255 -0.22 -25.39 5.54
N ASP A 256 -0.63 -24.73 4.49
CA ASP A 256 -0.35 -25.09 3.10
C ASP A 256 -0.52 -23.88 2.17
N LEU A 257 -0.38 -24.09 0.86
CA LEU A 257 -0.59 -23.01 -0.12
C LEU A 257 -2.04 -22.51 -0.16
N GLU A 258 -3.00 -23.33 0.21
CA GLU A 258 -4.42 -22.98 0.23
C GLU A 258 -4.69 -22.00 1.38
N VAL A 259 -4.24 -22.32 2.59
CA VAL A 259 -4.29 -21.42 3.76
C VAL A 259 -3.61 -20.08 3.46
N LEU A 260 -2.44 -20.15 2.84
CA LEU A 260 -1.73 -18.93 2.44
C LEU A 260 -2.51 -18.11 1.42
N GLY A 261 -3.16 -18.74 0.45
CA GLY A 261 -4.00 -18.08 -0.55
C GLY A 261 -5.22 -17.40 0.08
N LEU A 262 -5.88 -18.09 1.01
CA LEU A 262 -6.98 -17.53 1.80
C LEU A 262 -6.52 -16.33 2.63
N TYR A 263 -5.41 -16.48 3.37
CA TYR A 263 -4.80 -15.37 4.12
C TYR A 263 -4.50 -14.15 3.22
N ASN A 264 -3.88 -14.39 2.05
CA ASN A 264 -3.54 -13.33 1.11
C ASN A 264 -4.78 -12.58 0.59
N VAL A 265 -5.86 -13.27 0.29
CA VAL A 265 -7.14 -12.64 -0.13
C VAL A 265 -7.75 -11.84 1.01
N GLY A 266 -7.80 -12.38 2.23
CA GLY A 266 -8.28 -11.66 3.40
C GLY A 266 -7.46 -10.40 3.69
N TYR A 267 -6.13 -10.51 3.67
CA TYR A 267 -5.21 -9.39 3.85
C TYR A 267 -5.37 -8.33 2.76
N MET A 268 -5.50 -8.75 1.50
CA MET A 268 -5.66 -7.83 0.38
C MET A 268 -6.99 -7.05 0.47
N LEU A 269 -8.09 -7.70 0.80
CA LEU A 269 -9.39 -7.04 0.93
C LEU A 269 -9.42 -6.04 2.09
N THR A 270 -8.84 -6.42 3.23
CA THR A 270 -8.95 -5.64 4.47
C THR A 270 -7.86 -4.60 4.61
N ILE A 271 -6.61 -4.92 4.29
CA ILE A 271 -5.47 -4.04 4.50
C ILE A 271 -5.09 -3.29 3.22
N THR A 272 -4.93 -4.00 2.10
CA THR A 272 -4.40 -3.38 0.87
C THR A 272 -5.41 -2.43 0.25
N TYR A 273 -6.67 -2.82 0.10
CA TYR A 273 -7.69 -1.93 -0.50
C TYR A 273 -8.10 -0.79 0.41
N ALA A 274 -8.21 -1.02 1.73
CA ALA A 274 -8.40 0.08 2.67
C ALA A 274 -7.19 1.03 2.69
N GLY A 275 -5.96 0.50 2.57
CA GLY A 275 -4.73 1.28 2.46
C GLY A 275 -4.72 2.26 1.30
N MET A 276 -5.34 1.92 0.16
CA MET A 276 -5.47 2.83 -0.97
C MET A 276 -6.30 4.07 -0.64
N VAL A 277 -7.34 3.93 0.18
CA VAL A 277 -8.16 5.06 0.64
C VAL A 277 -7.33 5.97 1.54
N PHE A 278 -6.54 5.38 2.45
CA PHE A 278 -5.64 6.15 3.32
C PHE A 278 -4.59 6.91 2.52
N SER A 279 -3.95 6.28 1.53
CA SER A 279 -2.92 6.93 0.69
C SER A 279 -3.46 8.15 -0.07
N ALA A 280 -4.71 8.12 -0.51
CA ALA A 280 -5.36 9.28 -1.13
C ALA A 280 -5.50 10.44 -0.14
N MET A 281 -5.83 10.15 1.13
CA MET A 281 -5.96 11.16 2.18
C MET A 281 -4.60 11.73 2.62
N GLU A 282 -3.55 10.91 2.63
CA GLU A 282 -2.18 11.28 3.01
C GLU A 282 -1.59 12.35 2.10
N THR A 283 -1.91 12.31 0.81
CA THR A 283 -1.35 13.21 -0.20
C THR A 283 -1.62 14.69 0.11
N ASP A 284 -2.78 15.03 0.67
CA ASP A 284 -3.14 16.38 1.08
C ASP A 284 -2.77 16.65 2.56
N TYR A 285 -2.89 15.64 3.41
CA TYR A 285 -2.69 15.77 4.85
C TYR A 285 -1.23 16.04 5.23
N TYR A 286 -0.28 15.28 4.67
CA TYR A 286 1.11 15.36 5.07
C TYR A 286 1.76 16.75 4.83
N PRO A 287 1.56 17.43 3.69
CA PRO A 287 2.04 18.80 3.49
C PRO A 287 1.43 19.79 4.49
N ARG A 288 0.13 19.68 4.78
CA ARG A 288 -0.54 20.55 5.77
C ARG A 288 0.00 20.37 7.18
N LEU A 289 0.24 19.13 7.59
CA LEU A 289 0.84 18.82 8.89
C LEU A 289 2.28 19.35 8.97
N SER A 290 3.05 19.18 7.89
CA SER A 290 4.45 19.64 7.84
C SER A 290 4.57 21.15 7.97
N ALA A 291 3.59 21.90 7.47
CA ALA A 291 3.58 23.37 7.57
C ALA A 291 3.36 23.88 9.01
N VAL A 292 2.74 23.09 9.88
CA VAL A 292 2.39 23.47 11.26
C VAL A 292 3.14 22.67 12.32
N ASN A 293 4.13 21.88 11.95
CA ASN A 293 4.78 20.88 12.82
C ASN A 293 5.52 21.46 14.04
N THR A 294 5.84 22.76 14.04
CA THR A 294 6.50 23.46 15.14
C THR A 294 5.52 24.00 16.18
N ASP A 295 4.27 24.21 15.81
CA ASP A 295 3.19 24.64 16.68
C ASP A 295 2.36 23.45 17.18
N ILE A 296 2.33 23.24 18.50
CA ILE A 296 1.65 22.11 19.14
C ILE A 296 0.13 22.23 18.97
N GLU A 297 -0.43 23.43 19.12
CA GLU A 297 -1.88 23.65 19.04
C GLU A 297 -2.38 23.45 17.61
N ALA A 298 -1.69 24.05 16.63
CA ALA A 298 -1.98 23.87 15.21
C ALA A 298 -1.78 22.42 14.76
N THR A 299 -0.74 21.74 15.25
CA THR A 299 -0.52 20.30 15.02
C THR A 299 -1.68 19.48 15.56
N ASN A 300 -2.07 19.68 16.85
CA ASN A 300 -3.18 18.97 17.46
C ASN A 300 -4.50 19.19 16.69
N LEU A 301 -4.78 20.42 16.29
CA LEU A 301 -5.97 20.76 15.54
C LEU A 301 -5.98 20.04 14.17
N THR A 302 -4.84 20.07 13.44
CA THR A 302 -4.72 19.48 12.11
C THR A 302 -4.89 17.96 12.17
N VAL A 303 -4.22 17.29 13.12
CA VAL A 303 -4.30 15.84 13.31
C VAL A 303 -5.71 15.40 13.71
N ASN A 304 -6.32 16.07 14.69
CA ASN A 304 -7.67 15.72 15.15
C ASN A 304 -8.72 15.93 14.05
N ARG A 305 -8.63 17.03 13.26
CA ARG A 305 -9.52 17.24 12.10
C ARG A 305 -9.37 16.14 11.05
N GLN A 306 -8.14 15.71 10.78
CA GLN A 306 -7.90 14.61 9.85
C GLN A 306 -8.54 13.32 10.36
N MET A 307 -8.36 12.98 11.64
CA MET A 307 -9.01 11.81 12.26
C MET A 307 -10.53 11.87 12.17
N GLU A 308 -11.13 13.02 12.51
CA GLU A 308 -12.58 13.21 12.44
C GLU A 308 -13.12 12.91 11.04
N VAL A 309 -12.53 13.54 10.02
CA VAL A 309 -12.97 13.36 8.63
C VAL A 309 -12.75 11.91 8.17
N SER A 310 -11.59 11.33 8.50
CA SER A 310 -11.28 9.94 8.14
C SER A 310 -12.24 8.95 8.79
N LEU A 311 -12.55 9.10 10.08
CA LEU A 311 -13.53 8.26 10.78
C LEU A 311 -14.92 8.35 10.13
N LEU A 312 -15.39 9.56 9.84
CA LEU A 312 -16.74 9.78 9.28
C LEU A 312 -16.88 9.22 7.86
N ILE A 313 -15.81 9.18 7.08
CA ILE A 313 -15.85 8.65 5.72
C ILE A 313 -15.65 7.14 5.69
N ILE A 314 -14.65 6.64 6.41
CA ILE A 314 -14.21 5.25 6.30
C ILE A 314 -15.08 4.31 7.14
N SER A 315 -15.55 4.73 8.33
CA SER A 315 -16.30 3.82 9.23
C SER A 315 -17.56 3.22 8.62
N PRO A 316 -18.43 3.96 7.90
CA PRO A 316 -19.56 3.35 7.20
C PRO A 316 -19.15 2.30 6.16
N MET A 317 -18.05 2.57 5.44
CA MET A 317 -17.52 1.63 4.44
C MET A 317 -16.99 0.36 5.12
N LEU A 318 -16.28 0.48 6.26
CA LEU A 318 -15.80 -0.67 7.02
C LEU A 318 -16.94 -1.48 7.61
N THR A 319 -17.96 -0.83 8.17
CA THR A 319 -19.15 -1.50 8.70
C THR A 319 -19.88 -2.26 7.60
N ALA A 320 -20.08 -1.63 6.43
CA ALA A 320 -20.63 -2.29 5.25
C ALA A 320 -19.76 -3.47 4.80
N LEU A 321 -18.44 -3.30 4.76
CA LEU A 321 -17.52 -4.36 4.36
C LEU A 321 -17.67 -5.60 5.27
N ILE A 322 -17.71 -5.43 6.60
CA ILE A 322 -17.92 -6.55 7.54
C ILE A 322 -19.18 -7.34 7.20
N VAL A 323 -20.29 -6.63 6.94
CA VAL A 323 -21.61 -7.23 6.69
C VAL A 323 -21.65 -7.95 5.33
N PHE A 324 -21.09 -7.31 4.29
CA PHE A 324 -21.21 -7.79 2.91
C PHE A 324 -20.09 -8.72 2.46
N LEU A 325 -19.02 -8.96 3.26
CA LEU A 325 -17.94 -9.90 2.91
C LEU A 325 -18.42 -11.28 2.43
N PRO A 326 -19.45 -11.92 3.02
CA PRO A 326 -19.94 -13.22 2.53
C PRO A 326 -20.46 -13.18 1.09
N ILE A 327 -20.91 -12.03 0.60
CA ILE A 327 -21.33 -11.81 -0.79
C ILE A 327 -20.12 -11.35 -1.63
N LEU A 328 -19.31 -10.45 -1.09
CA LEU A 328 -18.21 -9.84 -1.84
C LEU A 328 -17.11 -10.84 -2.18
N ILE A 329 -16.79 -11.80 -1.29
CA ILE A 329 -15.74 -12.78 -1.55
C ILE A 329 -16.06 -13.66 -2.74
N PRO A 330 -17.21 -14.37 -2.81
CA PRO A 330 -17.56 -15.14 -4.00
C PRO A 330 -17.73 -14.28 -5.26
N LEU A 331 -18.17 -13.02 -5.10
CA LEU A 331 -18.32 -12.09 -6.22
C LEU A 331 -16.97 -11.63 -6.78
N LEU A 332 -16.02 -11.27 -5.94
CA LEU A 332 -14.73 -10.69 -6.33
C LEU A 332 -13.65 -11.75 -6.60
N PHE A 333 -13.79 -12.96 -6.04
CA PHE A 333 -12.88 -14.08 -6.22
C PHE A 333 -13.63 -15.31 -6.72
N SER A 334 -13.75 -16.36 -5.91
CA SER A 334 -14.58 -17.53 -6.19
C SER A 334 -15.19 -18.07 -4.89
N SER A 335 -16.12 -19.03 -5.01
CA SER A 335 -16.72 -19.71 -3.85
C SER A 335 -15.71 -20.51 -3.03
N GLU A 336 -14.59 -20.90 -3.61
CA GLU A 336 -13.50 -21.61 -2.92
C GLU A 336 -12.83 -20.76 -1.83
N PHE A 337 -13.01 -19.43 -1.88
CA PHE A 337 -12.45 -18.51 -0.88
C PHE A 337 -13.40 -18.19 0.26
N ILE A 338 -14.53 -18.88 0.37
CA ILE A 338 -15.55 -18.55 1.39
C ILE A 338 -15.01 -18.64 2.83
N ASP A 339 -14.08 -19.55 3.08
CA ASP A 339 -13.50 -19.80 4.40
C ASP A 339 -12.68 -18.62 4.94
N VAL A 340 -12.31 -17.68 4.06
CA VAL A 340 -11.63 -16.45 4.48
C VAL A 340 -12.56 -15.40 5.09
N VAL A 341 -13.89 -15.56 4.94
CA VAL A 341 -14.87 -14.57 5.41
C VAL A 341 -14.70 -14.25 6.89
N ALA A 342 -14.61 -15.27 7.74
CA ALA A 342 -14.49 -15.07 9.20
C ALA A 342 -13.18 -14.33 9.58
N MET A 343 -12.07 -14.69 8.96
CA MET A 343 -10.78 -14.01 9.10
C MET A 343 -10.86 -12.56 8.64
N ALA A 344 -11.42 -12.33 7.45
CA ALA A 344 -11.53 -11.00 6.88
C ALA A 344 -12.43 -10.08 7.71
N GLN A 345 -13.58 -10.59 8.20
CA GLN A 345 -14.51 -9.81 9.03
C GLN A 345 -13.88 -9.28 10.31
N VAL A 346 -13.10 -10.09 11.02
CA VAL A 346 -12.38 -9.61 12.21
C VAL A 346 -11.22 -8.68 11.83
N SER A 347 -10.52 -8.93 10.73
CA SER A 347 -9.42 -8.09 10.25
C SER A 347 -9.87 -6.68 9.86
N VAL A 348 -11.10 -6.50 9.38
CA VAL A 348 -11.65 -5.16 9.05
C VAL A 348 -11.68 -4.26 10.28
N LEU A 349 -11.84 -4.80 11.49
CA LEU A 349 -11.82 -4.02 12.73
C LEU A 349 -10.46 -3.32 12.95
N ALA A 350 -9.37 -3.89 12.45
CA ALA A 350 -8.04 -3.27 12.47
C ALA A 350 -8.04 -1.89 11.82
N MET A 351 -8.83 -1.70 10.77
CA MET A 351 -8.85 -0.45 10.00
C MET A 351 -9.47 0.71 10.78
N PHE A 352 -10.35 0.47 11.73
CA PHE A 352 -10.83 1.51 12.65
C PHE A 352 -9.69 2.08 13.50
N PHE A 353 -8.77 1.21 13.97
CA PHE A 353 -7.57 1.64 14.70
C PHE A 353 -6.57 2.31 13.77
N LYS A 354 -6.39 1.83 12.55
CA LYS A 354 -5.52 2.45 11.55
C LYS A 354 -5.93 3.90 11.24
N VAL A 355 -7.23 4.18 11.14
CA VAL A 355 -7.76 5.56 10.99
C VAL A 355 -7.30 6.48 12.11
N LEU A 356 -7.23 5.97 13.35
CA LEU A 356 -6.83 6.72 14.54
C LEU A 356 -5.32 6.81 14.70
N THR A 357 -4.55 5.87 14.16
CA THR A 357 -3.10 5.79 14.32
C THR A 357 -2.37 6.59 13.26
N LEU A 358 -2.77 6.44 12.00
CA LEU A 358 -2.03 6.93 10.84
C LEU A 358 -1.77 8.44 10.87
N PRO A 359 -2.78 9.32 11.15
CA PRO A 359 -2.52 10.75 11.22
C PRO A 359 -1.53 11.14 12.32
N VAL A 360 -1.51 10.42 13.44
CA VAL A 360 -0.58 10.67 14.56
C VAL A 360 0.84 10.22 14.22
N ALA A 361 1.00 9.08 13.55
CA ALA A 361 2.31 8.57 13.11
C ALA A 361 3.07 9.58 12.25
N TYR A 362 2.35 10.32 11.39
CA TYR A 362 2.93 11.36 10.53
C TYR A 362 3.51 12.57 11.29
N ILE A 363 3.15 12.80 12.57
CA ILE A 363 3.77 13.85 13.38
C ILE A 363 5.28 13.65 13.46
N THR A 364 5.71 12.39 13.63
CA THR A 364 7.13 12.02 13.72
C THR A 364 7.88 12.32 12.43
N LEU A 365 7.26 12.01 11.29
CA LEU A 365 7.82 12.29 9.96
C LEU A 365 7.84 13.80 9.65
N ALA A 366 6.76 14.52 9.95
CA ALA A 366 6.68 15.96 9.73
C ALA A 366 7.72 16.73 10.55
N ARG A 367 8.12 16.21 11.70
CA ARG A 367 9.21 16.75 12.54
C ARG A 367 10.62 16.30 12.12
N GLY A 368 10.75 15.59 11.00
CA GLY A 368 12.03 15.11 10.47
C GLY A 368 12.70 14.03 11.34
N LYS A 369 11.95 13.34 12.21
CA LYS A 369 12.49 12.29 13.11
C LYS A 369 12.35 10.89 12.49
N SER A 370 12.90 10.71 11.28
CA SER A 370 12.77 9.48 10.51
C SER A 370 13.25 8.21 11.26
N MET A 371 14.31 8.33 12.08
CA MET A 371 14.82 7.19 12.85
C MET A 371 13.84 6.74 13.96
N VAL A 372 13.16 7.70 14.57
CA VAL A 372 12.10 7.40 15.58
C VAL A 372 10.93 6.70 14.89
N TYR A 373 10.51 7.21 13.73
CA TYR A 373 9.47 6.56 12.92
C TYR A 373 9.85 5.13 12.58
N LEU A 374 11.09 4.89 12.14
CA LEU A 374 11.60 3.56 11.82
C LEU A 374 11.55 2.60 13.02
N ILE A 375 11.91 3.08 14.22
CA ILE A 375 11.87 2.26 15.45
C ILE A 375 10.41 1.89 15.80
N LEU A 376 9.48 2.82 15.69
CA LEU A 376 8.06 2.57 15.94
C LEU A 376 7.50 1.56 14.92
N GLU A 377 7.78 1.73 13.64
CA GLU A 377 7.40 0.77 12.58
C GLU A 377 8.01 -0.62 12.82
N ALA A 378 9.30 -0.70 13.17
CA ALA A 378 9.94 -1.96 13.49
C ALA A 378 9.28 -2.65 14.69
N SER A 379 8.94 -1.90 15.73
CA SER A 379 8.24 -2.42 16.92
C SER A 379 6.86 -2.97 16.55
N TYR A 380 6.13 -2.26 15.70
CA TYR A 380 4.84 -2.73 15.18
C TYR A 380 4.99 -4.05 14.41
N PHE A 381 5.92 -4.13 13.46
CA PHE A 381 6.09 -5.33 12.64
C PHE A 381 6.56 -6.55 13.44
N ILE A 382 7.40 -6.36 14.46
CA ILE A 382 7.82 -7.44 15.37
C ILE A 382 6.60 -8.01 16.10
N VAL A 383 5.77 -7.14 16.69
CA VAL A 383 4.55 -7.57 17.40
C VAL A 383 3.55 -8.19 16.41
N PHE A 384 3.42 -7.61 15.22
CA PHE A 384 2.54 -8.11 14.16
C PHE A 384 2.89 -9.56 13.76
N VAL A 385 4.17 -9.85 13.50
CA VAL A 385 4.63 -11.20 13.16
C VAL A 385 4.37 -12.17 14.32
N MET A 386 4.73 -11.80 15.55
CA MET A 386 4.51 -12.66 16.72
C MET A 386 3.03 -12.97 16.94
N LEU A 387 2.17 -11.97 16.82
CA LEU A 387 0.72 -12.16 16.99
C LEU A 387 0.12 -13.01 15.86
N ILE A 388 0.58 -12.86 14.61
CA ILE A 388 0.10 -13.69 13.49
C ILE A 388 0.48 -15.16 13.71
N ILE A 389 1.74 -15.44 14.07
CA ILE A 389 2.21 -16.80 14.33
C ILE A 389 1.40 -17.40 15.48
N PHE A 390 1.34 -16.73 16.62
CA PHE A 390 0.59 -17.22 17.78
C PHE A 390 -0.92 -17.38 17.47
N GLY A 391 -1.52 -16.41 16.79
CA GLY A 391 -2.94 -16.46 16.43
C GLY A 391 -3.26 -17.63 15.49
N TYR A 392 -2.38 -17.88 14.52
CA TYR A 392 -2.55 -19.03 13.61
C TYR A 392 -2.41 -20.37 14.35
N GLU A 393 -1.43 -20.52 15.24
CA GLU A 393 -1.24 -21.75 16.03
C GLU A 393 -2.42 -22.09 16.94
N GLN A 394 -3.06 -21.08 17.53
CA GLN A 394 -4.14 -21.28 18.48
C GLN A 394 -5.52 -21.40 17.81
N LEU A 395 -5.77 -20.64 16.76
CA LEU A 395 -7.11 -20.40 16.21
C LEU A 395 -7.17 -20.54 14.68
N GLY A 396 -6.10 -21.04 14.06
CA GLY A 396 -6.01 -21.21 12.61
C GLY A 396 -6.14 -19.88 11.85
N LEU A 397 -6.73 -19.95 10.66
CA LEU A 397 -6.88 -18.79 9.78
C LEU A 397 -7.65 -17.64 10.44
N TRP A 398 -8.70 -17.90 11.21
CA TRP A 398 -9.42 -16.85 11.94
C TRP A 398 -8.54 -16.13 12.94
N GLY A 399 -7.63 -16.86 13.60
CA GLY A 399 -6.65 -16.29 14.54
C GLY A 399 -5.71 -15.28 13.90
N THR A 400 -5.36 -15.43 12.61
CA THR A 400 -4.55 -14.43 11.89
C THR A 400 -5.31 -13.11 11.74
N GLY A 401 -6.62 -13.17 11.49
CA GLY A 401 -7.47 -11.97 11.41
C GLY A 401 -7.57 -11.24 12.75
N LEU A 402 -7.74 -11.98 13.84
CA LEU A 402 -7.71 -11.43 15.19
C LEU A 402 -6.35 -10.80 15.51
N ALA A 403 -5.26 -11.47 15.14
CA ALA A 403 -3.90 -10.98 15.31
C ALA A 403 -3.65 -9.66 14.56
N ILE A 404 -4.14 -9.53 13.33
CA ILE A 404 -4.11 -8.26 12.59
C ILE A 404 -4.78 -7.15 13.40
N THR A 405 -5.96 -7.42 13.94
CA THR A 405 -6.70 -6.42 14.74
C THR A 405 -5.96 -6.06 16.02
N LEU A 406 -5.45 -7.04 16.76
CA LEU A 406 -4.69 -6.80 18.01
C LEU A 406 -3.37 -6.05 17.74
N ALA A 407 -2.68 -6.33 16.65
CA ALA A 407 -1.49 -5.60 16.25
C ALA A 407 -1.79 -4.12 15.97
N HIS A 408 -2.92 -3.81 15.33
CA HIS A 408 -3.32 -2.41 15.12
C HIS A 408 -3.81 -1.72 16.41
N VAL A 409 -4.38 -2.46 17.34
CA VAL A 409 -4.65 -1.94 18.71
C VAL A 409 -3.35 -1.60 19.41
N PHE A 410 -2.35 -2.48 19.35
CA PHE A 410 -1.02 -2.22 19.89
C PHE A 410 -0.39 -0.98 19.23
N ASP A 411 -0.42 -0.90 17.91
CA ASP A 411 0.08 0.25 17.14
C ASP A 411 -0.59 1.56 17.58
N TYR A 412 -1.92 1.55 17.76
CA TYR A 412 -2.67 2.69 18.25
C TYR A 412 -2.20 3.15 19.64
N ILE A 413 -2.04 2.22 20.57
CA ILE A 413 -1.59 2.53 21.94
C ILE A 413 -0.16 3.07 21.91
N MET A 414 0.74 2.42 21.18
CA MET A 414 2.15 2.78 21.07
C MET A 414 2.33 4.16 20.44
N ILE A 415 1.74 4.41 19.27
CA ILE A 415 1.90 5.67 18.53
C ILE A 415 1.27 6.84 19.28
N ASN A 416 0.04 6.70 19.77
CA ASN A 416 -0.62 7.76 20.52
C ASN A 416 0.06 8.03 21.87
N GLY A 417 0.48 6.98 22.58
CA GLY A 417 1.25 7.10 23.81
C GLY A 417 2.59 7.82 23.60
N PHE A 418 3.32 7.43 22.55
CA PHE A 418 4.57 8.10 22.19
C PHE A 418 4.35 9.57 21.82
N ALA A 419 3.35 9.85 20.97
CA ALA A 419 3.05 11.23 20.55
C ALA A 419 2.61 12.12 21.73
N TYR A 420 1.82 11.55 22.65
CA TYR A 420 1.45 12.25 23.88
C TYR A 420 2.67 12.60 24.73
N MET A 421 3.52 11.63 25.04
CA MET A 421 4.68 11.81 25.92
C MET A 421 5.75 12.71 25.29
N LYS A 422 6.02 12.55 24.00
CA LYS A 422 7.16 13.20 23.35
C LYS A 422 6.80 14.53 22.66
N TYR A 423 5.59 14.64 22.14
CA TYR A 423 5.16 15.79 21.34
C TYR A 423 4.02 16.59 21.96
N GLY A 424 3.48 16.15 23.10
CA GLY A 424 2.35 16.82 23.76
C GLY A 424 1.05 16.70 22.97
N TYR A 425 0.97 15.74 22.01
CA TYR A 425 -0.24 15.50 21.24
C TYR A 425 -1.38 15.03 22.14
N ARG A 426 -2.58 15.57 21.91
CA ARG A 426 -3.80 15.16 22.65
C ARG A 426 -4.94 14.91 21.69
N VAL A 427 -5.54 13.74 21.82
CA VAL A 427 -6.77 13.39 21.09
C VAL A 427 -7.92 14.26 21.61
N SER A 428 -8.68 14.90 20.71
CA SER A 428 -9.81 15.74 21.08
C SER A 428 -10.99 14.90 21.61
N ALA A 429 -11.78 15.48 22.53
CA ALA A 429 -13.00 14.83 23.01
C ALA A 429 -13.99 14.51 21.88
N THR A 430 -13.99 15.29 20.82
CA THR A 430 -14.81 15.07 19.62
C THR A 430 -14.40 13.81 18.89
N VAL A 431 -13.07 13.62 18.64
CA VAL A 431 -12.54 12.39 18.02
C VAL A 431 -12.87 11.17 18.87
N ILE A 432 -12.67 11.25 20.20
CA ILE A 432 -13.01 10.15 21.12
C ILE A 432 -14.49 9.79 21.01
N ARG A 433 -15.39 10.76 21.03
CA ARG A 433 -16.83 10.53 20.91
C ARG A 433 -17.18 9.83 19.58
N TYR A 434 -16.64 10.30 18.46
CA TYR A 434 -16.91 9.70 17.15
C TYR A 434 -16.28 8.31 17.05
N ALA A 435 -15.07 8.12 17.54
CA ALA A 435 -14.40 6.83 17.58
C ALA A 435 -15.20 5.81 18.40
N VAL A 436 -15.63 6.18 19.61
CA VAL A 436 -16.43 5.28 20.46
C VAL A 436 -17.73 4.86 19.75
N VAL A 437 -18.47 5.79 19.16
CA VAL A 437 -19.73 5.47 18.48
C VAL A 437 -19.48 4.59 17.24
N LEU A 438 -18.55 5.00 16.38
CA LEU A 438 -18.33 4.33 15.10
C LEU A 438 -17.62 2.98 15.24
N VAL A 439 -16.64 2.87 16.13
CA VAL A 439 -15.99 1.58 16.46
C VAL A 439 -17.00 0.63 17.11
N PHE A 440 -17.84 1.13 18.02
CA PHE A 440 -18.89 0.32 18.67
C PHE A 440 -19.88 -0.22 17.64
N LEU A 441 -20.33 0.61 16.69
CA LEU A 441 -21.19 0.16 15.59
C LEU A 441 -20.49 -0.89 14.70
N GLY A 442 -19.20 -0.73 14.42
CA GLY A 442 -18.39 -1.71 13.69
C GLY A 442 -18.27 -3.04 14.46
N VAL A 443 -18.00 -2.97 15.77
CA VAL A 443 -17.96 -4.16 16.64
C VAL A 443 -19.33 -4.85 16.69
N LEU A 444 -20.42 -4.11 16.85
CA LEU A 444 -21.76 -4.68 16.80
C LEU A 444 -22.07 -5.33 15.46
N ALA A 445 -21.65 -4.73 14.35
CA ALA A 445 -21.78 -5.33 13.03
C ALA A 445 -21.01 -6.65 12.93
N TYR A 446 -19.79 -6.71 13.49
CA TYR A 446 -19.04 -7.95 13.58
C TYR A 446 -19.73 -8.97 14.49
N VAL A 447 -20.20 -8.57 15.67
CA VAL A 447 -20.93 -9.49 16.57
C VAL A 447 -22.21 -10.01 15.94
N SER A 448 -22.90 -9.21 15.13
CA SER A 448 -24.10 -9.66 14.42
C SER A 448 -23.84 -10.80 13.44
N THR A 449 -22.59 -10.97 12.98
CA THR A 449 -22.23 -12.09 12.08
C THR A 449 -22.30 -13.47 12.75
N PHE A 450 -22.30 -13.52 14.09
CA PHE A 450 -22.44 -14.76 14.87
C PHE A 450 -23.89 -15.18 15.12
N LEU A 451 -24.87 -14.38 14.69
CA LEU A 451 -26.28 -14.77 14.80
C LEU A 451 -26.55 -16.00 13.94
N SER A 452 -27.18 -17.01 14.53
CA SER A 452 -27.49 -18.29 13.88
C SER A 452 -28.52 -18.15 12.76
N ASP A 453 -29.52 -17.28 12.97
CA ASP A 453 -30.54 -17.02 11.96
C ASP A 453 -30.04 -16.07 10.87
N SER A 454 -30.08 -16.52 9.63
CA SER A 454 -29.58 -15.79 8.47
C SER A 454 -30.31 -14.45 8.26
N LEU A 455 -31.64 -14.45 8.43
CA LEU A 455 -32.43 -13.24 8.23
C LEU A 455 -32.10 -12.17 9.28
N SER A 456 -32.06 -12.57 10.55
CA SER A 456 -31.68 -11.68 11.67
C SER A 456 -30.28 -11.10 11.49
N ARG A 457 -29.32 -11.93 11.03
CA ARG A 457 -27.95 -11.49 10.72
C ARG A 457 -27.93 -10.37 9.68
N TRP A 458 -28.63 -10.56 8.57
CA TRP A 458 -28.70 -9.56 7.50
C TRP A 458 -29.43 -8.29 7.93
N ILE A 459 -30.57 -8.43 8.61
CA ILE A 459 -31.34 -7.26 9.10
C ILE A 459 -30.48 -6.43 10.06
N CYS A 460 -29.89 -7.07 11.08
CA CYS A 460 -29.03 -6.38 12.04
C CYS A 460 -27.82 -5.72 11.36
N GLY A 461 -27.13 -6.42 10.48
CA GLY A 461 -25.96 -5.92 9.77
C GLY A 461 -26.29 -4.70 8.90
N VAL A 462 -27.37 -4.76 8.12
CA VAL A 462 -27.82 -3.65 7.26
C VAL A 462 -28.26 -2.47 8.12
N LEU A 463 -29.02 -2.67 9.20
CA LEU A 463 -29.44 -1.59 10.10
C LEU A 463 -28.22 -0.90 10.75
N LEU A 464 -27.22 -1.64 11.19
CA LEU A 464 -25.99 -1.09 11.74
C LEU A 464 -25.19 -0.29 10.69
N THR A 465 -25.13 -0.77 9.46
CA THR A 465 -24.52 -0.05 8.34
C THR A 465 -25.25 1.26 8.05
N ILE A 466 -26.59 1.23 8.02
CA ILE A 466 -27.42 2.43 7.86
C ILE A 466 -27.20 3.39 9.03
N ALA A 467 -27.19 2.90 10.27
CA ALA A 467 -26.94 3.72 11.46
C ALA A 467 -25.56 4.41 11.41
N SER A 468 -24.51 3.69 11.04
CA SER A 468 -23.15 4.24 10.86
C SER A 468 -23.13 5.32 9.75
N THR A 469 -23.80 5.05 8.63
CA THR A 469 -23.90 5.98 7.51
C THR A 469 -24.68 7.24 7.88
N CYS A 470 -25.83 7.08 8.51
CA CYS A 470 -26.68 8.21 8.97
C CYS A 470 -25.94 9.09 9.98
N PHE A 471 -25.26 8.47 10.97
CA PHE A 471 -24.45 9.21 11.94
C PHE A 471 -23.36 10.02 11.24
N SER A 472 -22.60 9.39 10.35
CA SER A 472 -21.51 10.04 9.61
C SER A 472 -22.02 11.18 8.74
N LEU A 473 -23.08 10.96 7.97
CA LEU A 473 -23.69 11.99 7.11
C LEU A 473 -24.27 13.14 7.92
N GLN A 474 -24.92 12.87 9.05
CA GLN A 474 -25.48 13.91 9.93
C GLN A 474 -24.37 14.81 10.48
N VAL A 475 -23.26 14.22 10.97
CA VAL A 475 -22.12 14.98 11.49
C VAL A 475 -21.43 15.77 10.38
N LEU A 476 -21.19 15.17 9.22
CA LEU A 476 -20.61 15.85 8.07
C LEU A 476 -21.48 17.02 7.61
N ARG A 477 -22.81 16.84 7.57
CA ARG A 477 -23.76 17.90 7.24
C ARG A 477 -23.69 19.08 8.22
N GLN A 478 -23.53 18.80 9.51
CA GLN A 478 -23.44 19.85 10.53
C GLN A 478 -22.11 20.62 10.49
N LYS A 479 -21.01 19.94 10.13
CA LYS A 479 -19.66 20.53 10.12
C LYS A 479 -19.27 21.17 8.79
N THR A 480 -19.91 20.77 7.69
CA THR A 480 -19.58 21.28 6.35
C THR A 480 -20.82 21.92 5.75
N HIS A 481 -20.69 23.17 5.23
CA HIS A 481 -21.73 23.78 4.36
C HIS A 481 -21.81 23.10 2.97
N LEU A 482 -21.35 21.82 2.88
CA LEU A 482 -21.36 21.02 1.64
C LEU A 482 -22.73 20.92 1.01
N TRP A 483 -23.79 20.83 1.83
CA TRP A 483 -25.15 20.73 1.34
C TRP A 483 -25.67 22.05 0.72
N GLU A 484 -25.28 23.19 1.25
CA GLU A 484 -25.58 24.49 0.68
C GLU A 484 -24.87 24.70 -0.65
N ARG A 485 -23.58 24.29 -0.74
CA ARG A 485 -22.79 24.34 -1.99
C ARG A 485 -23.29 23.34 -3.06
N LEU A 486 -23.73 22.15 -2.68
CA LEU A 486 -24.33 21.19 -3.61
C LEU A 486 -25.71 21.67 -4.10
N ARG A 487 -26.50 22.26 -3.20
CA ARG A 487 -27.78 22.83 -3.57
C ARG A 487 -27.63 24.02 -4.53
N GLN A 488 -26.62 24.84 -4.35
CA GLN A 488 -26.28 25.95 -5.27
C GLN A 488 -25.73 25.51 -6.63
N LYS A 489 -25.23 24.25 -6.75
CA LYS A 489 -24.74 23.69 -8.04
C LYS A 489 -25.81 22.89 -8.80
N ILE A 490 -26.91 22.48 -8.14
CA ILE A 490 -27.97 21.67 -8.72
C ILE A 490 -29.20 22.52 -9.08
N PHE A 491 -29.37 23.68 -8.44
CA PHE A 491 -30.37 24.71 -8.70
C PHE A 491 -29.70 26.04 -9.07
#